data_020647f94ff9d21b05ccdc6e33b770b6
#
_entry.id   020647f94ff9d21b05ccdc6e33b770b6
#
_cell.length_a   1.000
_cell.length_b   1.000
_cell.length_c   1.000
_cell.angle_alpha   90.00
_cell.angle_beta   90.00
_cell.angle_gamma   90.00
#
_symmetry.space_group_name_H-M   'P 1'
#
loop_
_entity.id
_entity.type
_entity.pdbx_description
1 polymer ?
#
loop_
_entity_poly.entity_id
_entity_poly.type
_entity_poly.pdbx_seq_one_letter_code
_entity_poly.pdbx_strand_id
1 'polypeptide(L)'
;GLRWLETHQQGIGYVPLSNMYESLVFFALCIAVLYLFIELQYKVKIFGTYIVPFAFLAMAYASYSPEFGKGIKPLLPALQSNWLVAHVVTCFIGYAAFTVACGMALFYLLKSYQSSGKVPDSKSLQFLKTIDNINYKMIVFGFIWLTAGIITGAVWANSAWGTYWSWDPKETWSLITWFVYALALHARYTRGWDGFRMSVASI
;
A
#
# COMPACT_ATOMS: atom_id res chain seq x y z
N GLY A 1 4.55 -1.64 -19.07
CA GLY A 1 4.35 -2.30 -20.35
C GLY A 1 4.21 -1.35 -21.54
N LEU A 2 3.02 -1.27 -22.13
CA LEU A 2 2.79 -0.50 -23.39
C LEU A 2 3.19 0.96 -23.28
N ARG A 3 2.85 1.63 -22.17
CA ARG A 3 3.15 3.04 -21.96
C ARG A 3 4.65 3.34 -21.87
N TRP A 4 5.43 2.44 -21.35
CA TRP A 4 6.89 2.55 -21.36
C TRP A 4 7.46 2.48 -22.78
N LEU A 5 6.92 1.58 -23.59
CA LEU A 5 7.29 1.48 -25.02
C LEU A 5 6.91 2.76 -25.78
N GLU A 6 5.70 3.28 -25.56
CA GLU A 6 5.23 4.52 -26.18
C GLU A 6 6.10 5.72 -25.84
N THR A 7 6.51 5.89 -24.55
CA THR A 7 7.40 6.98 -24.14
C THR A 7 8.77 6.89 -24.82
N HIS A 8 9.30 5.66 -24.99
CA HIS A 8 10.59 5.48 -25.65
C HIS A 8 10.49 5.68 -27.17
N GLN A 9 9.39 5.25 -27.80
CA GLN A 9 9.17 5.51 -29.23
C GLN A 9 9.00 7.00 -29.55
N GLN A 10 8.48 7.79 -28.61
CA GLN A 10 8.36 9.24 -28.72
C GLN A 10 9.65 10.00 -28.35
N GLY A 11 10.73 9.29 -28.03
CA GLY A 11 12.01 9.91 -27.62
C GLY A 11 11.99 10.59 -26.26
N ILE A 12 10.92 10.41 -25.46
CA ILE A 12 10.76 11.03 -24.13
C ILE A 12 11.35 10.13 -23.03
N GLY A 13 11.28 8.81 -23.19
CA GLY A 13 11.95 7.75 -22.44
C GLY A 13 11.96 7.86 -20.91
N TYR A 14 10.81 7.72 -20.23
CA TYR A 14 10.76 7.68 -18.77
C TYR A 14 9.94 6.48 -18.22
N VAL A 15 10.15 6.17 -16.94
CA VAL A 15 9.35 5.17 -16.22
C VAL A 15 7.96 5.74 -15.99
N PRO A 16 6.86 5.04 -16.37
CA PRO A 16 5.49 5.53 -16.26
C PRO A 16 5.00 5.52 -14.80
N LEU A 17 5.53 6.42 -13.97
CA LEU A 17 5.20 6.68 -12.56
C LEU A 17 5.21 8.19 -12.27
N SER A 18 5.00 9.01 -13.31
CA SER A 18 5.20 10.45 -13.26
C SER A 18 3.91 11.25 -13.03
N ASN A 19 2.77 10.63 -13.17
CA ASN A 19 1.47 11.27 -12.96
C ASN A 19 0.54 10.39 -12.11
N MET A 20 -0.54 10.98 -11.61
CA MET A 20 -1.47 10.30 -10.71
C MET A 20 -2.15 9.09 -11.34
N TYR A 21 -2.47 9.15 -12.64
CA TYR A 21 -3.03 8.01 -13.37
C TYR A 21 -2.08 6.80 -13.35
N GLU A 22 -0.82 7.01 -13.72
CA GLU A 22 0.20 5.96 -13.78
C GLU A 22 0.46 5.37 -12.39
N SER A 23 0.50 6.23 -11.37
CA SER A 23 0.69 5.85 -9.99
C SER A 23 -0.46 4.99 -9.45
N LEU A 24 -1.71 5.34 -9.76
CA LEU A 24 -2.87 4.55 -9.35
C LEU A 24 -2.95 3.19 -10.06
N VAL A 25 -2.56 3.12 -11.33
CA VAL A 25 -2.45 1.85 -12.06
C VAL A 25 -1.37 0.97 -11.44
N PHE A 26 -0.22 1.54 -11.08
CA PHE A 26 0.85 0.82 -10.40
C PHE A 26 0.43 0.36 -9.00
N PHE A 27 -0.28 1.20 -8.26
CA PHE A 27 -0.85 0.85 -6.95
C PHE A 27 -1.81 -0.34 -7.03
N ALA A 28 -2.75 -0.31 -7.98
CA ALA A 28 -3.68 -1.41 -8.20
C ALA A 28 -2.95 -2.72 -8.57
N LEU A 29 -1.89 -2.61 -9.38
CA LEU A 29 -1.03 -3.75 -9.71
C LEU A 29 -0.34 -4.30 -8.45
N CYS A 30 0.22 -3.45 -7.60
CA CYS A 30 0.85 -3.87 -6.34
C CYS A 30 -0.13 -4.60 -5.42
N ILE A 31 -1.36 -4.08 -5.27
CA ILE A 31 -2.43 -4.77 -4.50
C ILE A 31 -2.72 -6.15 -5.09
N ALA A 32 -2.89 -6.23 -6.42
CA ALA A 32 -3.20 -7.50 -7.10
C ALA A 32 -2.07 -8.52 -6.92
N VAL A 33 -0.81 -8.12 -7.06
CA VAL A 33 0.36 -8.99 -6.88
C VAL A 33 0.46 -9.50 -5.44
N LEU A 34 0.31 -8.61 -4.44
CA LEU A 34 0.34 -9.01 -3.04
C LEU A 34 -0.82 -9.94 -2.69
N TYR A 35 -2.02 -9.67 -3.19
CA TYR A 35 -3.17 -10.55 -3.02
C TYR A 35 -2.93 -11.93 -3.63
N LEU A 36 -2.45 -12.00 -4.88
CA LEU A 36 -2.14 -13.26 -5.55
C LEU A 36 -1.08 -14.07 -4.77
N PHE A 37 -0.06 -13.40 -4.26
CA PHE A 37 0.94 -14.06 -3.42
C PHE A 37 0.31 -14.69 -2.18
N ILE A 38 -0.58 -13.96 -1.48
CA ILE A 38 -1.30 -14.46 -0.30
C ILE A 38 -2.22 -15.63 -0.71
N GLU A 39 -2.98 -15.51 -1.80
CA GLU A 39 -3.87 -16.57 -2.27
C GLU A 39 -3.12 -17.84 -2.62
N LEU A 40 -2.00 -17.74 -3.32
CA LEU A 40 -1.16 -18.90 -3.68
C LEU A 40 -0.58 -19.58 -2.44
N GLN A 41 -0.16 -18.80 -1.42
CA GLN A 41 0.43 -19.34 -0.21
C GLN A 41 -0.59 -19.97 0.73
N TYR A 42 -1.74 -19.33 0.94
CA TYR A 42 -2.75 -19.76 1.92
C TYR A 42 -3.91 -20.53 1.29
N LYS A 43 -4.05 -20.50 -0.03
CA LYS A 43 -5.11 -21.18 -0.82
C LYS A 43 -6.54 -20.79 -0.40
N VAL A 44 -6.74 -19.56 0.06
CA VAL A 44 -8.01 -19.02 0.55
C VAL A 44 -8.49 -17.86 -0.33
N LYS A 45 -9.38 -18.18 -1.26
CA LYS A 45 -9.91 -17.21 -2.25
C LYS A 45 -10.81 -16.13 -1.65
N ILE A 46 -11.44 -16.38 -0.52
CA ILE A 46 -12.38 -15.45 0.11
C ILE A 46 -11.71 -14.10 0.46
N PHE A 47 -10.41 -14.07 0.67
CA PHE A 47 -9.67 -12.83 0.94
C PHE A 47 -9.79 -11.81 -0.19
N GLY A 48 -9.91 -12.29 -1.44
CA GLY A 48 -10.10 -11.43 -2.61
C GLY A 48 -11.35 -10.56 -2.53
N THR A 49 -12.43 -11.05 -1.92
CA THR A 49 -13.66 -10.26 -1.74
C THR A 49 -13.43 -8.97 -0.95
N TYR A 50 -12.45 -8.94 -0.07
CA TYR A 50 -12.13 -7.80 0.79
C TYR A 50 -10.94 -6.96 0.29
N ILE A 51 -10.10 -7.53 -0.56
CA ILE A 51 -8.87 -6.86 -1.04
C ILE A 51 -9.08 -6.28 -2.46
N VAL A 52 -9.65 -7.07 -3.38
CA VAL A 52 -9.80 -6.67 -4.80
C VAL A 52 -10.65 -5.40 -5.00
N PRO A 53 -11.70 -5.12 -4.19
CA PRO A 53 -12.43 -3.87 -4.31
C PRO A 53 -11.56 -2.62 -4.21
N PHE A 54 -10.50 -2.61 -3.41
CA PHE A 54 -9.59 -1.47 -3.32
C PHE A 54 -8.82 -1.24 -4.63
N ALA A 55 -8.33 -2.32 -5.24
CA ALA A 55 -7.67 -2.22 -6.56
C ALA A 55 -8.66 -1.76 -7.64
N PHE A 56 -9.90 -2.28 -7.61
CA PHE A 56 -10.96 -1.84 -8.52
C PHE A 56 -11.29 -0.35 -8.35
N LEU A 57 -11.45 0.13 -7.12
CA LEU A 57 -11.73 1.54 -6.84
C LEU A 57 -10.58 2.45 -7.29
N ALA A 58 -9.32 2.05 -7.06
CA ALA A 58 -8.16 2.78 -7.56
C ALA A 58 -8.16 2.88 -9.08
N MET A 59 -8.46 1.80 -9.80
CA MET A 59 -8.57 1.78 -11.25
C MET A 59 -9.77 2.56 -11.77
N ALA A 60 -10.92 2.46 -11.12
CA ALA A 60 -12.11 3.22 -11.46
C ALA A 60 -11.83 4.72 -11.31
N TYR A 61 -11.26 5.15 -10.19
CA TYR A 61 -10.90 6.54 -9.95
C TYR A 61 -9.89 7.04 -11.00
N ALA A 62 -8.84 6.26 -11.29
CA ALA A 62 -7.88 6.59 -12.34
C ALA A 62 -8.55 6.76 -13.72
N SER A 63 -9.57 5.94 -14.02
CA SER A 63 -10.24 5.94 -15.32
C SER A 63 -11.26 7.06 -15.49
N TYR A 64 -11.98 7.41 -14.44
CA TYR A 64 -13.08 8.38 -14.51
C TYR A 64 -12.67 9.80 -14.15
N SER A 65 -11.56 10.03 -13.41
CA SER A 65 -11.15 11.38 -13.06
C SER A 65 -10.69 12.18 -14.29
N PRO A 66 -11.36 13.29 -14.61
CA PRO A 66 -10.98 14.16 -15.73
C PRO A 66 -9.68 14.93 -15.47
N GLU A 67 -9.31 15.08 -14.20
CA GLU A 67 -8.13 15.84 -13.76
C GLU A 67 -6.82 15.12 -14.06
N PHE A 68 -6.87 13.81 -14.24
CA PHE A 68 -5.67 13.01 -14.51
C PHE A 68 -5.34 13.01 -15.99
N GLY A 69 -4.35 13.81 -16.35
CA GLY A 69 -3.83 13.85 -17.72
C GLY A 69 -3.35 12.45 -18.14
N LYS A 70 -4.11 11.81 -19.04
CA LYS A 70 -3.74 10.50 -19.61
C LYS A 70 -2.71 10.63 -20.73
N GLY A 71 -2.43 11.86 -21.19
CA GLY A 71 -1.46 12.12 -22.26
C GLY A 71 -0.03 11.94 -21.78
N ILE A 72 0.83 11.46 -22.68
CA ILE A 72 2.27 11.44 -22.48
C ILE A 72 2.77 12.87 -22.69
N LYS A 73 3.44 13.43 -21.68
CA LYS A 73 4.04 14.76 -21.72
C LYS A 73 5.49 14.68 -21.28
N PRO A 74 6.39 15.54 -21.80
CA PRO A 74 7.74 15.65 -21.28
C PRO A 74 7.74 15.90 -19.79
N LEU A 75 8.65 15.24 -19.06
CA LEU A 75 8.75 15.41 -17.61
C LEU A 75 9.40 16.75 -17.27
N LEU A 76 8.90 17.40 -16.22
CA LEU A 76 9.58 18.51 -15.58
C LEU A 76 10.97 18.06 -15.09
N PRO A 77 12.00 18.91 -15.11
CA PRO A 77 13.36 18.53 -14.68
C PRO A 77 13.42 17.89 -13.29
N ALA A 78 12.66 18.40 -12.33
CA ALA A 78 12.56 17.83 -10.97
C ALA A 78 12.04 16.38 -10.93
N LEU A 79 11.25 15.96 -11.93
CA LEU A 79 10.71 14.61 -12.04
C LEU A 79 11.63 13.64 -12.80
N GLN A 80 12.71 14.15 -13.42
CA GLN A 80 13.69 13.35 -14.15
C GLN A 80 14.77 12.81 -13.21
N SER A 81 14.39 12.11 -12.15
CA SER A 81 15.28 11.60 -11.13
C SER A 81 15.00 10.14 -10.82
N ASN A 82 16.05 9.33 -10.77
CA ASN A 82 15.94 7.94 -10.33
C ASN A 82 15.50 7.83 -8.86
N TRP A 83 15.80 8.84 -8.04
CA TRP A 83 15.33 8.90 -6.66
C TRP A 83 13.82 9.06 -6.57
N LEU A 84 13.19 9.82 -7.49
CA LEU A 84 11.72 9.88 -7.58
C LEU A 84 11.14 8.51 -7.88
N VAL A 85 11.71 7.78 -8.84
CA VAL A 85 11.23 6.42 -9.20
C VAL A 85 11.34 5.49 -7.99
N ALA A 86 12.49 5.50 -7.30
CA ALA A 86 12.69 4.70 -6.09
C ALA A 86 11.67 5.06 -5.00
N HIS A 87 11.46 6.36 -4.75
CA HIS A 87 10.47 6.86 -3.80
C HIS A 87 9.05 6.39 -4.12
N VAL A 88 8.62 6.59 -5.36
CA VAL A 88 7.26 6.23 -5.78
C VAL A 88 7.04 4.71 -5.68
N VAL A 89 7.99 3.90 -6.17
CA VAL A 89 7.89 2.44 -6.11
C VAL A 89 7.80 1.96 -4.67
N THR A 90 8.69 2.41 -3.79
CA THR A 90 8.73 1.99 -2.39
C THR A 90 7.48 2.41 -1.63
N CYS A 91 7.01 3.65 -1.81
CA CYS A 91 5.79 4.13 -1.19
C CYS A 91 4.56 3.33 -1.63
N PHE A 92 4.38 3.07 -2.92
CA PHE A 92 3.20 2.36 -3.40
C PHE A 92 3.19 0.88 -3.03
N ILE A 93 4.35 0.23 -2.94
CA ILE A 93 4.44 -1.13 -2.38
C ILE A 93 4.01 -1.11 -0.90
N GLY A 94 4.48 -0.14 -0.13
CA GLY A 94 4.09 0.04 1.27
C GLY A 94 2.58 0.28 1.42
N TYR A 95 2.01 1.20 0.66
CA TYR A 95 0.58 1.50 0.67
C TYR A 95 -0.28 0.31 0.22
N ALA A 96 0.17 -0.44 -0.78
CA ALA A 96 -0.53 -1.66 -1.20
C ALA A 96 -0.55 -2.71 -0.09
N ALA A 97 0.55 -2.88 0.65
CA ALA A 97 0.61 -3.79 1.79
C ALA A 97 -0.33 -3.36 2.92
N PHE A 98 -0.42 -2.07 3.24
CA PHE A 98 -1.37 -1.55 4.21
C PHE A 98 -2.82 -1.69 3.75
N THR A 99 -3.08 -1.51 2.45
CA THR A 99 -4.41 -1.75 1.88
C THR A 99 -4.83 -3.22 1.99
N VAL A 100 -3.91 -4.14 1.74
CA VAL A 100 -4.13 -5.57 1.94
C VAL A 100 -4.37 -5.88 3.41
N ALA A 101 -3.57 -5.28 4.32
CA ALA A 101 -3.79 -5.41 5.77
C ALA A 101 -5.17 -4.91 6.20
N CYS A 102 -5.60 -3.76 5.69
CA CYS A 102 -6.95 -3.21 5.91
C CYS A 102 -8.04 -4.18 5.44
N GLY A 103 -7.94 -4.75 4.22
CA GLY A 103 -8.88 -5.75 3.73
C GLY A 103 -8.94 -7.00 4.62
N MET A 104 -7.78 -7.48 5.10
CA MET A 104 -7.70 -8.60 6.04
C MET A 104 -8.31 -8.25 7.39
N ALA A 105 -8.10 -7.03 7.88
CA ALA A 105 -8.68 -6.53 9.12
C ALA A 105 -10.20 -6.45 9.06
N LEU A 106 -10.76 -5.90 7.96
CA LEU A 106 -12.21 -5.87 7.73
C LEU A 106 -12.80 -7.28 7.73
N PHE A 107 -12.15 -8.21 7.04
CA PHE A 107 -12.59 -9.60 7.05
C PHE A 107 -12.54 -10.21 8.45
N TYR A 108 -11.46 -9.98 9.21
CA TYR A 108 -11.34 -10.44 10.60
C TYR A 108 -12.47 -9.93 11.48
N LEU A 109 -12.73 -8.62 11.44
CA LEU A 109 -13.76 -7.97 12.26
C LEU A 109 -15.16 -8.49 11.93
N LEU A 110 -15.50 -8.62 10.64
CA LEU A 110 -16.79 -9.16 10.22
C LEU A 110 -16.96 -10.63 10.64
N LYS A 111 -15.93 -11.44 10.49
CA LYS A 111 -15.95 -12.84 10.89
C LYS A 111 -16.06 -13.01 12.40
N SER A 112 -15.32 -12.21 13.15
CA SER A 112 -15.38 -12.18 14.61
C SER A 112 -16.78 -11.75 15.11
N TYR A 113 -17.37 -10.74 14.49
CA TYR A 113 -18.73 -10.27 14.80
C TYR A 113 -19.78 -11.35 14.53
N GLN A 114 -19.72 -12.04 13.39
CA GLN A 114 -20.64 -13.13 13.05
C GLN A 114 -20.53 -14.33 14.00
N SER A 115 -19.39 -14.50 14.65
CA SER A 115 -19.15 -15.56 15.64
C SER A 115 -19.47 -15.11 17.07
N SER A 116 -19.82 -13.84 17.27
CA SER A 116 -20.19 -13.30 18.58
C SER A 116 -21.44 -14.00 19.12
N GLY A 117 -21.35 -14.48 20.36
CA GLY A 117 -22.45 -15.25 20.99
C GLY A 117 -22.44 -16.78 20.74
N LYS A 118 -21.46 -17.28 19.94
CA LYS A 118 -21.24 -18.72 19.76
C LYS A 118 -19.86 -19.09 20.31
N VAL A 119 -19.73 -20.25 20.92
CA VAL A 119 -18.40 -20.78 21.26
C VAL A 119 -17.73 -21.17 19.95
N PRO A 120 -16.62 -20.46 19.56
CA PRO A 120 -15.95 -20.75 18.31
C PRO A 120 -15.36 -22.17 18.39
N ASP A 121 -15.54 -22.94 17.33
CA ASP A 121 -14.87 -24.23 17.21
C ASP A 121 -13.35 -24.02 16.99
N SER A 122 -12.57 -25.06 17.23
CA SER A 122 -11.10 -25.00 17.10
C SER A 122 -10.63 -24.58 15.70
N LYS A 123 -11.36 -24.96 14.65
CA LYS A 123 -11.05 -24.60 13.25
C LYS A 123 -11.28 -23.11 12.99
N SER A 124 -12.39 -22.55 13.50
CA SER A 124 -12.68 -21.11 13.39
C SER A 124 -11.65 -20.26 14.11
N LEU A 125 -11.22 -20.66 15.30
CA LEU A 125 -10.15 -19.98 16.05
C LEU A 125 -8.82 -20.03 15.30
N GLN A 126 -8.44 -21.18 14.76
CA GLN A 126 -7.22 -21.31 13.97
C GLN A 126 -7.25 -20.46 12.70
N PHE A 127 -8.40 -20.38 12.05
CA PHE A 127 -8.58 -19.54 10.86
C PHE A 127 -8.44 -18.05 11.18
N LEU A 128 -9.07 -17.56 12.27
CA LEU A 128 -8.92 -16.18 12.74
C LEU A 128 -7.47 -15.84 13.09
N LYS A 129 -6.74 -16.74 13.74
CA LYS A 129 -5.30 -16.56 14.00
C LYS A 129 -4.48 -16.47 12.71
N THR A 130 -4.85 -17.24 11.69
CA THR A 130 -4.19 -17.15 10.38
C THR A 130 -4.40 -15.78 9.74
N ILE A 131 -5.63 -15.25 9.77
CA ILE A 131 -5.95 -13.91 9.25
C ILE A 131 -5.14 -12.83 9.98
N ASP A 132 -5.15 -12.88 11.32
CA ASP A 132 -4.38 -11.94 12.15
C ASP A 132 -2.88 -11.99 11.83
N ASN A 133 -2.33 -13.18 11.62
CA ASN A 133 -0.92 -13.34 11.27
C ASN A 133 -0.60 -12.78 9.87
N ILE A 134 -1.49 -12.96 8.89
CA ILE A 134 -1.34 -12.35 7.55
C ILE A 134 -1.40 -10.84 7.67
N ASN A 135 -2.38 -10.29 8.39
CA ASN A 135 -2.52 -8.87 8.66
C ASN A 135 -1.22 -8.29 9.24
N TYR A 136 -0.71 -8.89 10.30
CA TYR A 136 0.55 -8.48 10.93
C TYR A 136 1.73 -8.49 9.95
N LYS A 137 1.89 -9.57 9.17
CA LYS A 137 2.96 -9.66 8.17
C LYS A 137 2.87 -8.56 7.13
N MET A 138 1.65 -8.22 6.69
CA MET A 138 1.45 -7.13 5.73
C MET A 138 1.77 -5.77 6.33
N ILE A 139 1.44 -5.54 7.60
CA ILE A 139 1.83 -4.30 8.31
C ILE A 139 3.36 -4.19 8.42
N VAL A 140 4.06 -5.26 8.84
CA VAL A 140 5.53 -5.26 8.92
C VAL A 140 6.15 -4.98 7.56
N PHE A 141 5.68 -5.68 6.53
CA PHE A 141 6.16 -5.49 5.16
C PHE A 141 5.92 -4.06 4.68
N GLY A 142 4.70 -3.54 4.85
CA GLY A 142 4.35 -2.17 4.48
C GLY A 142 5.16 -1.12 5.24
N PHE A 143 5.42 -1.34 6.53
CA PHE A 143 6.22 -0.43 7.37
C PHE A 143 7.67 -0.31 6.88
N ILE A 144 8.29 -1.43 6.52
CA ILE A 144 9.66 -1.45 5.95
C ILE A 144 9.70 -0.65 4.64
N TRP A 145 8.73 -0.91 3.73
CA TRP A 145 8.67 -0.23 2.45
C TRP A 145 8.31 1.26 2.57
N LEU A 146 7.42 1.63 3.50
CA LEU A 146 7.13 3.04 3.78
C LEU A 146 8.36 3.77 4.33
N THR A 147 9.12 3.13 5.23
CA THR A 147 10.37 3.69 5.77
C THR A 147 11.37 3.95 4.64
N ALA A 148 11.58 2.98 3.76
CA ALA A 148 12.42 3.16 2.57
C ALA A 148 11.88 4.28 1.66
N GLY A 149 10.54 4.37 1.52
CA GLY A 149 9.88 5.42 0.77
C GLY A 149 10.13 6.82 1.33
N ILE A 150 10.02 7.01 2.64
CA ILE A 150 10.31 8.29 3.29
C ILE A 150 11.78 8.68 3.09
N ILE A 151 12.71 7.75 3.27
CA ILE A 151 14.15 8.01 3.10
C ILE A 151 14.47 8.39 1.65
N THR A 152 14.00 7.61 0.67
CA THR A 152 14.25 7.89 -0.76
C THR A 152 13.57 9.16 -1.21
N GLY A 153 12.41 9.49 -0.62
CA GLY A 153 11.69 10.74 -0.83
C GLY A 153 12.46 11.96 -0.33
N ALA A 154 13.07 11.85 0.85
CA ALA A 154 13.93 12.90 1.40
C ALA A 154 15.16 13.16 0.50
N VAL A 155 15.81 12.11 0.00
CA VAL A 155 16.92 12.23 -0.94
C VAL A 155 16.48 12.90 -2.26
N TRP A 156 15.32 12.50 -2.79
CA TRP A 156 14.74 13.16 -3.96
C TRP A 156 14.43 14.63 -3.69
N ALA A 157 13.80 14.96 -2.56
CA ALA A 157 13.47 16.33 -2.19
C ALA A 157 14.72 17.22 -2.12
N ASN A 158 15.81 16.73 -1.55
CA ASN A 158 17.07 17.44 -1.55
C ASN A 158 17.63 17.68 -2.96
N SER A 159 17.52 16.71 -3.86
CA SER A 159 17.98 16.87 -5.25
C SER A 159 17.10 17.81 -6.08
N ALA A 160 15.81 17.91 -5.76
CA ALA A 160 14.82 18.70 -6.50
C ALA A 160 14.65 20.13 -5.94
N TRP A 161 14.71 20.28 -4.61
CA TRP A 161 14.38 21.51 -3.88
C TRP A 161 15.50 22.02 -2.97
N GLY A 162 16.60 21.26 -2.80
CA GLY A 162 17.74 21.63 -1.97
C GLY A 162 17.56 21.39 -0.46
N THR A 163 16.46 20.72 -0.05
CA THR A 163 16.21 20.37 1.37
C THR A 163 15.70 18.94 1.46
N TYR A 164 16.15 18.21 2.50
CA TYR A 164 15.67 16.82 2.75
C TYR A 164 14.27 16.78 3.34
N TRP A 165 13.85 17.85 4.03
CA TRP A 165 12.59 17.90 4.75
C TRP A 165 12.15 19.35 4.93
N SER A 166 10.91 19.66 4.56
CA SER A 166 10.34 21.01 4.59
C SER A 166 9.09 21.16 5.46
N TRP A 167 8.65 20.09 6.09
CA TRP A 167 7.40 20.02 6.87
C TRP A 167 6.15 20.31 6.04
N ASP A 168 6.19 20.01 4.75
CA ASP A 168 5.00 20.11 3.93
C ASP A 168 3.91 19.11 4.37
N PRO A 169 2.66 19.31 3.97
CA PRO A 169 1.57 18.42 4.38
C PRO A 169 1.81 16.94 4.02
N LYS A 170 2.46 16.64 2.88
CA LYS A 170 2.71 15.26 2.45
C LYS A 170 3.75 14.58 3.33
N GLU A 171 4.84 15.31 3.62
CA GLU A 171 5.89 14.84 4.54
C GLU A 171 5.32 14.61 5.93
N THR A 172 4.58 15.58 6.46
CA THR A 172 3.96 15.52 7.79
C THR A 172 3.00 14.33 7.91
N TRP A 173 2.11 14.12 6.93
CA TRP A 173 1.20 12.97 6.95
C TRP A 173 1.91 11.64 6.77
N SER A 174 3.00 11.58 6.00
CA SER A 174 3.80 10.37 5.88
C SER A 174 4.43 9.97 7.22
N LEU A 175 4.95 10.95 7.97
CA LEU A 175 5.51 10.75 9.30
C LEU A 175 4.44 10.32 10.32
N ILE A 176 3.25 10.95 10.30
CA ILE A 176 2.13 10.56 11.16
C ILE A 176 1.74 9.10 10.88
N THR A 177 1.59 8.73 9.62
CA THR A 177 1.29 7.35 9.20
C THR A 177 2.37 6.38 9.69
N TRP A 178 3.63 6.74 9.55
CA TRP A 178 4.75 5.95 10.04
C TRP A 178 4.67 5.72 11.56
N PHE A 179 4.39 6.76 12.35
CA PHE A 179 4.23 6.63 13.80
C PHE A 179 3.04 5.75 14.19
N VAL A 180 1.91 5.85 13.48
CA VAL A 180 0.73 5.01 13.76
C VAL A 180 1.09 3.53 13.62
N TYR A 181 1.74 3.15 12.52
CA TYR A 181 2.16 1.76 12.32
C TYR A 181 3.31 1.34 13.24
N ALA A 182 4.26 2.22 13.55
CA ALA A 182 5.30 1.95 14.52
C ALA A 182 4.72 1.64 15.92
N LEU A 183 3.73 2.43 16.37
CA LEU A 183 3.04 2.21 17.63
C LEU A 183 2.22 0.92 17.63
N ALA A 184 1.53 0.60 16.53
CA ALA A 184 0.79 -0.65 16.39
C ALA A 184 1.71 -1.88 16.48
N LEU A 185 2.85 -1.85 15.78
CA LEU A 185 3.86 -2.91 15.82
C LEU A 185 4.50 -3.02 17.20
N HIS A 186 4.83 -1.89 17.84
CA HIS A 186 5.35 -1.87 19.19
C HIS A 186 4.37 -2.46 20.22
N ALA A 187 3.08 -2.09 20.12
CA ALA A 187 2.04 -2.62 20.98
C ALA A 187 1.83 -4.13 20.79
N ARG A 188 1.95 -4.62 19.55
CA ARG A 188 1.91 -6.06 19.29
C ARG A 188 3.09 -6.79 19.94
N TYR A 189 4.29 -6.26 19.78
CA TYR A 189 5.50 -6.87 20.33
C TYR A 189 5.56 -6.83 21.86
N THR A 190 5.24 -5.69 22.48
CA THR A 190 5.41 -5.48 23.93
C THR A 190 4.18 -5.85 24.75
N ARG A 191 2.98 -5.68 24.20
CA ARG A 191 1.69 -5.87 24.91
C ARG A 191 0.87 -7.03 24.38
N GLY A 192 1.38 -7.78 23.39
CA GLY A 192 0.68 -8.91 22.78
C GLY A 192 -0.62 -8.52 22.09
N TRP A 193 -0.69 -7.32 21.48
CA TRP A 193 -1.87 -6.93 20.71
C TRP A 193 -2.05 -7.88 19.54
N ASP A 194 -3.22 -8.52 19.48
CA ASP A 194 -3.61 -9.43 18.40
C ASP A 194 -5.08 -9.26 18.04
N GLY A 195 -5.52 -9.97 17.02
CA GLY A 195 -6.90 -10.09 16.61
C GLY A 195 -7.61 -8.76 16.48
N PHE A 196 -8.60 -8.50 17.32
CA PHE A 196 -9.44 -7.31 17.25
C PHE A 196 -8.64 -6.00 17.32
N ARG A 197 -7.70 -5.89 18.29
CA ARG A 197 -6.92 -4.65 18.49
C ARG A 197 -6.03 -4.34 17.29
N MET A 198 -5.35 -5.36 16.74
CA MET A 198 -4.55 -5.18 15.54
C MET A 198 -5.40 -4.88 14.31
N SER A 199 -6.57 -5.50 14.17
CA SER A 199 -7.48 -5.21 13.07
C SER A 199 -7.97 -3.76 13.10
N VAL A 200 -8.33 -3.24 14.28
CA VAL A 200 -8.72 -1.83 14.42
C VAL A 200 -7.55 -0.89 14.08
N ALA A 201 -6.34 -1.23 14.49
CA ALA A 201 -5.15 -0.41 14.17
C ALA A 201 -4.73 -0.45 12.69
N SER A 202 -5.29 -1.37 11.89
CA SER A 202 -4.98 -1.55 10.47
C SER A 202 -5.96 -0.81 9.53
N ILE A 203 -7.04 -0.28 10.07
CA ILE A 203 -8.07 0.49 9.35
C ILE A 203 -7.84 1.98 9.53
#